data_35f9f2798d75fb1b919880f861c48f61
#
_entry.id   35f9f2798d75fb1b919880f861c48f61
#
_cell.length_a   1.000
_cell.length_b   1.000
_cell.length_c   1.000
_cell.angle_alpha   90.00
_cell.angle_beta   90.00
_cell.angle_gamma   90.00
#
_symmetry.space_group_name_H-M   'P 1'
#
loop_
_entity.id
_entity.type
_entity.pdbx_description
1 polymer ?
#
loop_
_entity_poly.entity_id
_entity_poly.type
_entity_poly.pdbx_seq_one_letter_code
_entity_poly.pdbx_strand_id
1 'polypeptide(L)'
;SKRMQTLFDGGRGDEFHIYYGPSGSDMMYWPLLMQSMLHPGQTITNIVSCPEELGSGSILAAEGMYYANTNQYGEAVPKGDLVTDSFHVDVQFLPAREISGHIADRKQAIRDIIAARPGQPIVGNLVFGSKSGIKDDLDIIDEFREGVMWVVDMCQFRTHPALVHELLSKGVMLMVTGSKFYQAPPFCGALLVPKFWTELLTGQPAEHLRDYGRLFTAADAPPDLPQLRSIWPDHPNAGLRLRWEIALDEMEAYLSIPQEETDALIRRWSRVVIGRLALSDRFGMMPDMELTNDSIISFTVSAGGRELDYDELKKLFDTLVLGEHPSLNGYNRVFLGQPVRYGQRSFIRLALGSYSIRKLMEPNGFDPYNDLHVVDLIERTAIELFES
;
A
#
# COMPACT_ATOMS: atom_id res chain seq x y z
N SER A 1 15.81 -12.24 -1.86
CA SER A 1 15.63 -12.15 -0.41
C SER A 1 16.85 -11.59 0.33
N LYS A 2 18.08 -12.10 0.14
CA LYS A 2 19.27 -11.57 0.82
C LYS A 2 19.49 -10.06 0.56
N ARG A 3 19.34 -9.59 -0.67
CA ARG A 3 19.45 -8.16 -1.01
C ARG A 3 18.46 -7.31 -0.18
N MET A 4 17.18 -7.73 -0.13
CA MET A 4 16.17 -7.01 0.66
C MET A 4 16.50 -7.05 2.16
N GLN A 5 16.96 -8.19 2.68
CA GLN A 5 17.41 -8.28 4.07
C GLN A 5 18.55 -7.30 4.33
N THR A 6 19.58 -7.29 3.49
CA THR A 6 20.70 -6.35 3.62
C THR A 6 20.29 -4.88 3.62
N LEU A 7 19.25 -4.51 2.85
CA LEU A 7 18.77 -3.13 2.81
C LEU A 7 18.04 -2.69 4.09
N PHE A 8 17.38 -3.63 4.78
CA PHE A 8 16.44 -3.30 5.87
C PHE A 8 16.77 -3.95 7.22
N ASP A 9 17.82 -4.76 7.34
CA ASP A 9 18.21 -5.46 8.59
C ASP A 9 19.03 -4.58 9.55
N GLY A 10 19.39 -3.38 9.16
CA GLY A 10 20.23 -2.49 9.96
C GLY A 10 21.65 -3.03 10.21
N GLY A 11 22.10 -4.00 9.39
CA GLY A 11 23.43 -4.63 9.52
C GLY A 11 23.50 -5.73 10.60
N ARG A 12 22.36 -6.21 11.10
CA ARG A 12 22.29 -7.23 12.17
C ARG A 12 22.09 -8.65 11.66
N GLY A 13 21.74 -8.82 10.39
CA GLY A 13 21.54 -10.11 9.72
C GLY A 13 20.34 -10.92 10.24
N ASP A 14 19.55 -11.47 9.31
CA ASP A 14 18.52 -12.49 9.53
C ASP A 14 17.50 -12.24 10.67
N GLU A 15 17.12 -10.96 10.96
CA GLU A 15 16.11 -10.65 11.97
C GLU A 15 14.67 -10.85 11.47
N PHE A 16 14.46 -10.98 10.16
CA PHE A 16 13.14 -11.19 9.57
C PHE A 16 13.18 -12.10 8.35
N HIS A 17 12.04 -12.74 8.11
CA HIS A 17 11.77 -13.53 6.92
C HIS A 17 10.94 -12.70 5.91
N ILE A 18 10.97 -13.09 4.65
CA ILE A 18 10.20 -12.44 3.60
C ILE A 18 9.23 -13.45 3.03
N TYR A 19 7.93 -13.15 3.13
CA TYR A 19 6.85 -13.93 2.56
C TYR A 19 6.41 -13.21 1.29
N TYR A 20 6.47 -13.88 0.17
CA TYR A 20 6.17 -13.28 -1.12
C TYR A 20 4.72 -13.48 -1.53
N GLY A 21 4.26 -12.66 -2.46
CA GLY A 21 2.97 -12.83 -3.10
C GLY A 21 2.84 -11.97 -4.34
N PRO A 22 1.90 -12.30 -5.22
CA PRO A 22 1.73 -11.60 -6.50
C PRO A 22 1.46 -10.10 -6.35
N SER A 23 0.81 -9.68 -5.28
CA SER A 23 0.50 -8.25 -5.05
C SER A 23 0.51 -7.89 -3.57
N GLY A 24 0.42 -6.57 -3.27
CA GLY A 24 0.22 -6.10 -1.89
C GLY A 24 -1.10 -6.60 -1.28
N SER A 25 -2.14 -6.83 -2.09
CA SER A 25 -3.41 -7.37 -1.60
C SER A 25 -3.28 -8.81 -1.08
N ASP A 26 -2.41 -9.64 -1.68
CA ASP A 26 -2.15 -10.99 -1.20
C ASP A 26 -1.53 -11.01 0.19
N MET A 27 -0.85 -9.94 0.57
CA MET A 27 -0.22 -9.83 1.88
C MET A 27 -1.24 -9.75 3.02
N MET A 28 -2.48 -9.34 2.75
CA MET A 28 -3.57 -9.32 3.73
C MET A 28 -3.96 -10.72 4.21
N TYR A 29 -3.74 -11.76 3.40
CA TYR A 29 -4.06 -13.13 3.83
C TYR A 29 -3.06 -13.67 4.85
N TRP A 30 -1.76 -13.35 4.74
CA TRP A 30 -0.71 -13.95 5.55
C TRP A 30 -0.95 -13.85 7.07
N PRO A 31 -1.32 -12.68 7.64
CA PRO A 31 -1.61 -12.58 9.06
C PRO A 31 -2.81 -13.44 9.49
N LEU A 32 -3.82 -13.59 8.61
CA LEU A 32 -4.97 -14.46 8.86
C LEU A 32 -4.56 -15.93 8.90
N LEU A 33 -3.73 -16.37 7.93
CA LEU A 33 -3.18 -17.74 7.91
C LEU A 33 -2.36 -18.02 9.16
N MET A 34 -1.50 -17.08 9.58
CA MET A 34 -0.71 -17.20 10.80
C MET A 34 -1.58 -17.33 12.03
N GLN A 35 -2.59 -16.48 12.18
CA GLN A 35 -3.51 -16.56 13.32
C GLN A 35 -4.32 -17.85 13.32
N SER A 36 -4.76 -18.34 12.16
CA SER A 36 -5.50 -19.61 12.10
C SER A 36 -4.63 -20.83 12.44
N MET A 37 -3.32 -20.78 12.18
CA MET A 37 -2.37 -21.81 12.61
C MET A 37 -2.13 -21.78 14.13
N LEU A 38 -2.01 -20.57 14.71
CA LEU A 38 -1.75 -20.38 16.14
C LEU A 38 -3.01 -20.61 17.00
N HIS A 39 -4.19 -20.34 16.46
CA HIS A 39 -5.47 -20.38 17.17
C HIS A 39 -6.53 -21.17 16.37
N PRO A 40 -6.32 -22.48 16.15
CA PRO A 40 -7.22 -23.28 15.30
C PRO A 40 -8.65 -23.28 15.83
N GLY A 41 -9.60 -23.06 14.94
CA GLY A 41 -11.03 -23.06 15.24
C GLY A 41 -11.57 -21.81 15.94
N GLN A 42 -10.74 -20.80 16.19
CA GLN A 42 -11.19 -19.52 16.72
C GLN A 42 -11.50 -18.53 15.59
N THR A 43 -12.47 -17.63 15.84
CA THR A 43 -12.74 -16.50 14.95
C THR A 43 -11.63 -15.46 15.10
N ILE A 44 -11.05 -15.03 13.99
CA ILE A 44 -9.99 -14.02 13.96
C ILE A 44 -10.64 -12.64 13.80
N THR A 45 -10.38 -11.74 14.73
CA THR A 45 -10.76 -10.32 14.55
C THR A 45 -9.68 -9.64 13.70
N ASN A 46 -10.08 -9.07 12.57
CA ASN A 46 -9.19 -8.36 11.67
C ASN A 46 -9.53 -6.88 11.63
N ILE A 47 -8.76 -6.05 12.33
CA ILE A 47 -8.91 -4.58 12.33
C ILE A 47 -8.18 -4.03 11.11
N VAL A 48 -8.90 -3.29 10.27
CA VAL A 48 -8.37 -2.73 9.02
C VAL A 48 -8.56 -1.23 9.02
N SER A 49 -7.47 -0.50 9.22
CA SER A 49 -7.45 0.96 9.18
C SER A 49 -7.45 1.48 7.75
N CYS A 50 -8.13 2.59 7.52
CA CYS A 50 -8.16 3.33 6.26
C CYS A 50 -8.49 2.47 5.03
N PRO A 51 -9.62 1.73 4.99
CA PRO A 51 -9.95 0.85 3.87
C PRO A 51 -9.99 1.60 2.51
N GLU A 52 -10.33 2.88 2.49
CA GLU A 52 -10.36 3.72 1.29
C GLU A 52 -8.96 3.94 0.69
N GLU A 53 -7.93 3.86 1.52
CA GLU A 53 -6.54 4.00 1.15
C GLU A 53 -5.91 2.72 0.60
N LEU A 54 -6.53 1.58 0.84
CA LEU A 54 -6.04 0.28 0.40
C LEU A 54 -6.28 0.04 -1.09
N GLY A 55 -5.59 -0.92 -1.68
CA GLY A 55 -5.92 -1.45 -3.00
C GLY A 55 -7.32 -2.05 -3.04
N SER A 56 -8.03 -1.95 -4.16
CA SER A 56 -9.40 -2.46 -4.28
C SER A 56 -9.55 -3.96 -3.95
N GLY A 57 -8.48 -4.75 -4.14
CA GLY A 57 -8.46 -6.16 -3.76
C GLY A 57 -8.22 -6.40 -2.28
N SER A 58 -7.60 -5.47 -1.57
CA SER A 58 -7.19 -5.68 -0.17
C SER A 58 -8.36 -5.80 0.79
N ILE A 59 -9.51 -5.18 0.49
CA ILE A 59 -10.72 -5.27 1.31
C ILE A 59 -11.24 -6.72 1.33
N LEU A 60 -11.46 -7.32 0.16
CA LEU A 60 -11.89 -8.72 0.07
C LEU A 60 -10.85 -9.69 0.64
N ALA A 61 -9.56 -9.43 0.40
CA ALA A 61 -8.49 -10.25 0.97
C ALA A 61 -8.47 -10.18 2.51
N ALA A 62 -8.76 -9.01 3.10
CA ALA A 62 -8.88 -8.84 4.55
C ALA A 62 -10.04 -9.64 5.17
N GLU A 63 -11.06 -9.96 4.38
CA GLU A 63 -12.20 -10.82 4.73
C GLU A 63 -11.93 -12.31 4.46
N GLY A 64 -10.76 -12.67 3.92
CA GLY A 64 -10.41 -14.04 3.51
C GLY A 64 -11.04 -14.48 2.19
N MET A 65 -11.52 -13.53 1.37
CA MET A 65 -12.23 -13.78 0.11
C MET A 65 -11.31 -13.64 -1.10
N TYR A 66 -11.66 -14.30 -2.21
CA TYR A 66 -11.02 -14.06 -3.50
C TYR A 66 -11.27 -12.61 -3.95
N TYR A 67 -10.20 -11.85 -4.18
CA TYR A 67 -10.32 -10.44 -4.58
C TYR A 67 -10.31 -10.21 -6.10
N ALA A 68 -10.01 -11.24 -6.89
CA ALA A 68 -9.97 -11.20 -8.35
C ALA A 68 -10.78 -12.36 -8.95
N ASN A 69 -11.10 -12.28 -10.25
CA ASN A 69 -11.77 -13.36 -10.97
C ASN A 69 -10.79 -14.41 -11.50
N THR A 70 -9.49 -14.19 -11.33
CA THR A 70 -8.43 -15.07 -11.84
C THR A 70 -7.30 -15.12 -10.81
N ASN A 71 -6.78 -16.30 -10.53
CA ASN A 71 -5.62 -16.48 -9.67
C ASN A 71 -4.30 -16.28 -10.42
N GLN A 72 -3.16 -16.43 -9.72
CA GLN A 72 -1.83 -16.29 -10.30
C GLN A 72 -1.48 -17.35 -11.36
N TYR A 73 -2.24 -18.44 -11.45
CA TYR A 73 -2.05 -19.50 -12.46
C TYR A 73 -2.89 -19.26 -13.73
N GLY A 74 -3.68 -18.19 -13.79
CA GLY A 74 -4.61 -17.91 -14.86
C GLY A 74 -5.93 -18.69 -14.77
N GLU A 75 -6.19 -19.35 -13.65
CA GLU A 75 -7.42 -20.10 -13.42
C GLU A 75 -8.53 -19.17 -12.90
N ALA A 76 -9.75 -19.43 -13.33
CA ALA A 76 -10.91 -18.71 -12.82
C ALA A 76 -11.17 -19.03 -11.34
N VAL A 77 -11.40 -17.99 -10.54
CA VAL A 77 -11.79 -18.09 -9.14
C VAL A 77 -13.01 -17.20 -8.86
N PRO A 78 -13.87 -17.58 -7.90
CA PRO A 78 -15.11 -16.85 -7.64
C PRO A 78 -14.82 -15.62 -6.77
N LYS A 79 -14.62 -14.47 -7.40
CA LYS A 79 -14.40 -13.21 -6.69
C LYS A 79 -15.54 -12.92 -5.71
N GLY A 80 -15.19 -12.64 -4.45
CA GLY A 80 -16.13 -12.36 -3.38
C GLY A 80 -16.55 -13.59 -2.57
N ASP A 81 -16.17 -14.80 -2.99
CA ASP A 81 -16.37 -16.00 -2.18
C ASP A 81 -15.17 -16.21 -1.25
N LEU A 82 -15.39 -16.92 -0.14
CA LEU A 82 -14.33 -17.32 0.78
C LEU A 82 -13.32 -18.22 0.06
N VAL A 83 -12.01 -18.03 0.38
CA VAL A 83 -10.95 -18.92 -0.11
C VAL A 83 -11.05 -20.29 0.55
N THR A 84 -11.46 -20.33 1.83
CA THR A 84 -11.68 -21.53 2.61
C THR A 84 -12.74 -21.32 3.68
N ASP A 85 -13.42 -22.37 4.11
CA ASP A 85 -14.35 -22.39 5.24
C ASP A 85 -13.68 -22.86 6.54
N SER A 86 -12.36 -23.08 6.54
CA SER A 86 -11.63 -23.70 7.64
C SER A 86 -11.42 -22.79 8.86
N PHE A 87 -11.59 -21.48 8.69
CA PHE A 87 -11.59 -20.48 9.77
C PHE A 87 -12.48 -19.28 9.39
N HIS A 88 -12.86 -18.50 10.41
CA HIS A 88 -13.71 -17.32 10.23
C HIS A 88 -12.97 -16.04 10.56
N VAL A 89 -13.29 -14.97 9.83
CA VAL A 89 -12.72 -13.62 10.01
C VAL A 89 -13.85 -12.65 10.31
N ASP A 90 -13.75 -11.94 11.45
CA ASP A 90 -14.60 -10.79 11.82
C ASP A 90 -13.84 -9.52 11.50
N VAL A 91 -14.16 -8.86 10.39
CA VAL A 91 -13.43 -7.67 9.93
C VAL A 91 -14.05 -6.41 10.51
N GLN A 92 -13.19 -5.54 11.03
CA GLN A 92 -13.53 -4.23 11.59
C GLN A 92 -12.87 -3.14 10.76
N PHE A 93 -13.61 -2.54 9.82
CA PHE A 93 -13.12 -1.46 8.99
C PHE A 93 -13.22 -0.12 9.72
N LEU A 94 -12.11 0.59 9.81
CA LEU A 94 -12.01 1.91 10.41
C LEU A 94 -11.74 2.96 9.34
N PRO A 95 -12.70 3.85 9.02
CA PRO A 95 -12.56 4.80 7.94
C PRO A 95 -11.42 5.79 8.19
N ALA A 96 -10.75 6.21 7.12
CA ALA A 96 -9.68 7.20 7.19
C ALA A 96 -10.17 8.58 7.64
N ARG A 97 -11.40 8.92 7.25
CA ARG A 97 -12.01 10.23 7.52
C ARG A 97 -13.46 10.10 7.93
N GLU A 98 -13.90 11.06 8.73
CA GLU A 98 -15.31 11.26 9.02
C GLU A 98 -16.06 11.83 7.80
N ILE A 99 -17.39 11.84 7.88
CA ILE A 99 -18.25 12.45 6.84
C ILE A 99 -17.92 13.94 6.63
N SER A 100 -17.47 14.62 7.69
CA SER A 100 -16.99 16.01 7.66
C SER A 100 -15.76 16.23 6.76
N GLY A 101 -15.02 15.17 6.44
CA GLY A 101 -13.75 15.18 5.72
C GLY A 101 -12.52 15.28 6.63
N HIS A 102 -12.68 15.48 7.95
CA HIS A 102 -11.59 15.44 8.91
C HIS A 102 -11.08 14.01 9.14
N ILE A 103 -9.80 13.89 9.54
CA ILE A 103 -9.21 12.57 9.86
C ILE A 103 -9.95 11.99 11.08
N ALA A 104 -10.39 10.73 10.96
CA ALA A 104 -11.09 10.02 12.02
C ALA A 104 -10.13 9.60 13.15
N ASP A 105 -10.60 9.64 14.40
CA ASP A 105 -9.85 9.09 15.54
C ASP A 105 -9.94 7.57 15.56
N ARG A 106 -9.08 6.92 14.79
CA ARG A 106 -9.01 5.47 14.70
C ARG A 106 -8.35 4.82 15.91
N LYS A 107 -7.49 5.55 16.61
CA LYS A 107 -6.77 5.03 17.78
C LYS A 107 -7.73 4.64 18.90
N GLN A 108 -8.73 5.48 19.20
CA GLN A 108 -9.75 5.15 20.18
C GLN A 108 -10.62 3.97 19.73
N ALA A 109 -11.04 3.94 18.48
CA ALA A 109 -11.82 2.83 17.95
C ALA A 109 -11.08 1.48 18.03
N ILE A 110 -9.77 1.46 17.77
CA ILE A 110 -8.93 0.27 17.93
C ILE A 110 -8.92 -0.18 19.39
N ARG A 111 -8.73 0.73 20.36
CA ARG A 111 -8.78 0.40 21.80
C ARG A 111 -10.10 -0.25 22.19
N ASP A 112 -11.21 0.33 21.72
CA ASP A 112 -12.56 -0.18 22.04
C ASP A 112 -12.79 -1.57 21.46
N ILE A 113 -12.32 -1.83 20.23
CA ILE A 113 -12.41 -3.16 19.59
C ILE A 113 -11.60 -4.21 20.36
N ILE A 114 -10.36 -3.89 20.74
CA ILE A 114 -9.49 -4.80 21.49
C ILE A 114 -10.11 -5.08 22.88
N ALA A 115 -10.57 -4.07 23.57
CA ALA A 115 -11.20 -4.19 24.89
C ALA A 115 -12.47 -5.05 24.88
N ALA A 116 -13.22 -5.02 23.79
CA ALA A 116 -14.45 -5.81 23.61
C ALA A 116 -14.19 -7.30 23.29
N ARG A 117 -12.94 -7.69 23.01
CA ARG A 117 -12.59 -9.04 22.52
C ARG A 117 -11.44 -9.70 23.31
N PRO A 118 -11.56 -9.81 24.64
CA PRO A 118 -10.49 -10.37 25.47
C PRO A 118 -10.20 -11.84 25.10
N GLY A 119 -8.92 -12.14 24.85
CA GLY A 119 -8.45 -13.51 24.55
C GLY A 119 -8.77 -14.02 23.14
N GLN A 120 -9.35 -13.20 22.26
CA GLN A 120 -9.53 -13.56 20.86
C GLN A 120 -8.24 -13.27 20.06
N PRO A 121 -7.95 -14.04 18.98
CA PRO A 121 -6.89 -13.73 18.07
C PRO A 121 -7.22 -12.45 17.29
N ILE A 122 -6.36 -11.45 17.39
CA ILE A 122 -6.55 -10.14 16.73
C ILE A 122 -5.39 -9.88 15.77
N VAL A 123 -5.72 -9.46 14.54
CA VAL A 123 -4.80 -8.85 13.59
C VAL A 123 -5.12 -7.36 13.55
N GLY A 124 -4.12 -6.51 13.73
CA GLY A 124 -4.27 -5.06 13.61
C GLY A 124 -3.52 -4.55 12.38
N ASN A 125 -4.25 -4.16 11.32
CA ASN A 125 -3.64 -3.57 10.13
C ASN A 125 -3.73 -2.05 10.20
N LEU A 126 -2.56 -1.42 10.31
CA LEU A 126 -2.39 0.04 10.27
C LEU A 126 -1.83 0.45 8.91
N VAL A 127 -2.02 1.70 8.52
CA VAL A 127 -1.41 2.25 7.30
C VAL A 127 -0.29 3.23 7.63
N PHE A 128 0.77 3.19 6.82
CA PHE A 128 1.86 4.16 6.89
C PHE A 128 2.30 4.56 5.48
N GLY A 129 1.83 5.71 5.02
CA GLY A 129 2.11 6.18 3.68
C GLY A 129 1.27 5.50 2.61
N SER A 130 -0.04 5.53 2.80
CA SER A 130 -1.03 4.97 1.89
C SER A 130 -1.12 5.70 0.54
N LYS A 131 -2.19 5.49 -0.22
CA LYS A 131 -2.40 6.15 -1.54
C LYS A 131 -2.28 7.67 -1.47
N SER A 132 -2.83 8.32 -0.45
CA SER A 132 -2.75 9.76 -0.26
C SER A 132 -1.60 10.20 0.64
N GLY A 133 -0.82 9.24 1.15
CA GLY A 133 0.28 9.48 2.09
C GLY A 133 -0.14 9.51 3.56
N ILE A 134 -1.42 9.25 3.89
CA ILE A 134 -1.90 9.19 5.28
C ILE A 134 -1.15 8.12 6.07
N LYS A 135 -0.91 8.39 7.33
CA LYS A 135 -0.35 7.45 8.31
C LYS A 135 -1.27 7.34 9.53
N ASP A 136 -1.27 6.17 10.15
CA ASP A 136 -1.83 5.96 11.47
C ASP A 136 -0.84 6.36 12.56
N ASP A 137 -1.36 6.61 13.77
CA ASP A 137 -0.55 6.76 14.97
C ASP A 137 -0.03 5.38 15.41
N LEU A 138 1.26 5.15 15.16
CA LEU A 138 1.90 3.87 15.46
C LEU A 138 2.15 3.63 16.96
N ASP A 139 1.93 4.61 17.84
CA ASP A 139 2.09 4.43 19.29
C ASP A 139 1.09 3.42 19.86
N ILE A 140 -0.03 3.18 19.17
CA ILE A 140 -1.01 2.15 19.55
C ILE A 140 -0.38 0.75 19.60
N ILE A 141 0.67 0.49 18.82
CA ILE A 141 1.41 -0.76 18.83
C ILE A 141 2.06 -1.02 20.18
N ASP A 142 2.65 0.02 20.78
CA ASP A 142 3.31 -0.09 22.07
C ASP A 142 2.29 -0.24 23.22
N GLU A 143 1.06 0.27 23.07
CA GLU A 143 -0.04 0.09 24.03
C GLU A 143 -0.55 -1.37 24.07
N PHE A 144 -0.58 -2.05 22.93
CA PHE A 144 -1.13 -3.41 22.78
C PHE A 144 -0.12 -4.35 22.13
N ARG A 145 1.12 -4.31 22.61
CA ARG A 145 2.20 -5.13 22.07
C ARG A 145 1.95 -6.63 22.24
N GLU A 146 1.31 -6.98 23.35
CA GLU A 146 0.89 -8.34 23.63
C GLU A 146 -0.58 -8.53 23.27
N GLY A 147 -0.90 -9.62 22.57
CA GLY A 147 -2.29 -9.98 22.22
C GLY A 147 -2.79 -9.48 20.87
N VAL A 148 -2.05 -8.64 20.17
CA VAL A 148 -2.37 -8.21 18.80
C VAL A 148 -1.22 -8.51 17.85
N MET A 149 -1.53 -9.17 16.76
CA MET A 149 -0.59 -9.36 15.65
C MET A 149 -0.61 -8.10 14.77
N TRP A 150 0.36 -7.22 15.00
CA TRP A 150 0.42 -5.96 14.28
C TRP A 150 1.03 -6.08 12.90
N VAL A 151 0.38 -5.44 11.95
CA VAL A 151 0.82 -5.31 10.56
C VAL A 151 0.73 -3.85 10.15
N VAL A 152 1.76 -3.32 9.51
CA VAL A 152 1.72 -1.98 8.94
C VAL A 152 1.76 -2.08 7.41
N ASP A 153 0.71 -1.59 6.76
CA ASP A 153 0.68 -1.45 5.30
C ASP A 153 1.57 -0.26 4.90
N MET A 154 2.72 -0.59 4.39
CA MET A 154 3.69 0.33 3.81
C MET A 154 3.79 0.13 2.28
N CYS A 155 2.73 -0.29 1.62
CA CYS A 155 2.76 -0.64 0.20
C CYS A 155 3.23 0.49 -0.74
N GLN A 156 3.13 1.77 -0.33
CA GLN A 156 3.79 2.86 -1.05
C GLN A 156 5.31 2.83 -0.88
N PHE A 157 5.78 2.31 0.24
CA PHE A 157 7.19 2.13 0.62
C PHE A 157 8.05 3.40 0.47
N ARG A 158 7.46 4.54 0.88
CA ARG A 158 8.06 5.88 0.85
C ARG A 158 8.74 6.21 2.18
N THR A 159 9.50 5.26 2.72
CA THR A 159 10.06 5.37 4.06
C THR A 159 11.55 5.02 4.08
N HIS A 160 12.20 5.43 5.15
CA HIS A 160 13.61 5.14 5.37
C HIS A 160 13.80 3.75 6.02
N PRO A 161 14.91 3.04 5.72
CA PRO A 161 15.23 1.75 6.33
C PRO A 161 15.23 1.74 7.86
N ALA A 162 15.56 2.84 8.51
CA ALA A 162 15.56 2.94 9.97
C ALA A 162 14.19 2.68 10.59
N LEU A 163 13.10 3.21 10.01
CA LEU A 163 11.73 2.95 10.49
C LEU A 163 11.33 1.49 10.23
N VAL A 164 11.70 0.94 9.07
CA VAL A 164 11.46 -0.49 8.76
C VAL A 164 12.09 -1.37 9.83
N HIS A 165 13.36 -1.11 10.14
CA HIS A 165 14.10 -1.83 11.17
C HIS A 165 13.46 -1.65 12.57
N GLU A 166 13.09 -0.42 12.94
CA GLU A 166 12.43 -0.13 14.22
C GLU A 166 11.15 -0.97 14.39
N LEU A 167 10.26 -0.95 13.40
CA LEU A 167 9.00 -1.67 13.45
C LEU A 167 9.20 -3.19 13.50
N LEU A 168 10.10 -3.73 12.68
CA LEU A 168 10.44 -5.15 12.73
C LEU A 168 10.99 -5.57 14.11
N SER A 169 11.81 -4.73 14.73
CA SER A 169 12.36 -4.99 16.08
C SER A 169 11.30 -4.95 17.18
N LYS A 170 10.18 -4.24 16.95
CA LYS A 170 9.00 -4.25 17.83
C LYS A 170 8.09 -5.45 17.59
N GLY A 171 8.40 -6.33 16.64
CA GLY A 171 7.58 -7.49 16.31
C GLY A 171 6.48 -7.23 15.29
N VAL A 172 6.50 -6.08 14.63
CA VAL A 172 5.50 -5.68 13.63
C VAL A 172 5.84 -6.25 12.27
N MET A 173 4.85 -6.80 11.57
CA MET A 173 4.98 -7.21 10.18
C MET A 173 4.75 -6.02 9.25
N LEU A 174 5.44 -6.00 8.11
CA LEU A 174 5.35 -4.88 7.16
C LEU A 174 4.94 -5.37 5.77
N MET A 175 3.82 -4.87 5.27
CA MET A 175 3.41 -5.09 3.88
C MET A 175 4.12 -4.08 2.97
N VAL A 176 4.84 -4.58 1.98
CA VAL A 176 5.61 -3.74 1.07
C VAL A 176 5.39 -4.15 -0.39
N THR A 177 5.55 -3.21 -1.31
CA THR A 177 5.55 -3.49 -2.75
C THR A 177 6.69 -2.77 -3.45
N GLY A 178 7.26 -3.42 -4.48
CA GLY A 178 8.24 -2.78 -5.35
C GLY A 178 7.62 -1.96 -6.48
N SER A 179 6.34 -2.12 -6.75
CA SER A 179 5.68 -1.61 -7.96
C SER A 179 5.11 -0.19 -7.85
N LYS A 180 5.17 0.44 -6.67
CA LYS A 180 4.65 1.80 -6.47
C LYS A 180 5.77 2.82 -6.48
N PHE A 181 6.32 3.17 -5.32
CA PHE A 181 7.37 4.18 -5.21
C PHE A 181 8.62 3.82 -6.03
N TYR A 182 9.04 2.57 -5.98
CA TYR A 182 10.22 2.08 -6.71
C TYR A 182 9.94 1.69 -8.16
N GLN A 183 8.72 1.91 -8.64
CA GLN A 183 8.33 1.88 -10.07
C GLN A 183 8.68 0.57 -10.80
N ALA A 184 8.85 -0.54 -10.08
CA ALA A 184 8.95 -1.87 -10.70
C ALA A 184 7.63 -2.26 -11.38
N PRO A 185 7.64 -3.25 -12.28
CA PRO A 185 6.41 -3.73 -12.89
C PRO A 185 5.36 -4.15 -11.87
N PRO A 186 4.05 -3.99 -12.16
CA PRO A 186 2.96 -4.39 -11.26
C PRO A 186 3.05 -5.85 -10.81
N PHE A 187 2.35 -6.19 -9.73
CA PHE A 187 2.33 -7.52 -9.13
C PHE A 187 3.66 -7.92 -8.47
N CYS A 188 4.06 -7.14 -7.48
CA CYS A 188 5.31 -7.27 -6.74
C CYS A 188 5.05 -6.97 -5.25
N GLY A 189 4.52 -7.94 -4.51
CA GLY A 189 4.18 -7.84 -3.08
C GLY A 189 5.09 -8.69 -2.20
N ALA A 190 5.34 -8.23 -0.96
CA ALA A 190 5.98 -9.00 0.09
C ALA A 190 5.51 -8.56 1.48
N LEU A 191 5.53 -9.50 2.43
CA LEU A 191 5.38 -9.26 3.86
C LEU A 191 6.73 -9.52 4.53
N LEU A 192 7.28 -8.52 5.18
CA LEU A 192 8.46 -8.66 6.04
C LEU A 192 7.96 -9.12 7.41
N VAL A 193 8.41 -10.29 7.84
CA VAL A 193 7.91 -10.97 9.04
C VAL A 193 9.05 -11.13 10.03
N PRO A 194 8.97 -10.53 11.24
CA PRO A 194 9.95 -10.76 12.28
C PRO A 194 10.15 -12.26 12.53
N LYS A 195 11.38 -12.71 12.68
CA LYS A 195 11.76 -14.13 12.70
C LYS A 195 11.01 -14.93 13.74
N PHE A 196 10.77 -14.36 14.93
CA PHE A 196 10.06 -15.05 16.00
C PHE A 196 8.64 -15.50 15.60
N TRP A 197 7.92 -14.76 14.73
CA TRP A 197 6.62 -15.21 14.23
C TRP A 197 6.75 -16.50 13.42
N THR A 198 7.75 -16.59 12.54
CA THR A 198 8.02 -17.82 11.79
C THR A 198 8.37 -18.97 12.70
N GLU A 199 9.16 -18.71 13.75
CA GLU A 199 9.53 -19.70 14.76
C GLU A 199 8.31 -20.23 15.52
N LEU A 200 7.37 -19.38 15.92
CA LEU A 200 6.09 -19.78 16.53
C LEU A 200 5.23 -20.65 15.62
N LEU A 201 5.30 -20.43 14.32
CA LEU A 201 4.54 -21.19 13.32
C LEU A 201 5.19 -22.52 12.97
N THR A 202 6.48 -22.71 13.26
CA THR A 202 7.20 -23.96 12.93
C THR A 202 6.55 -25.13 13.64
N GLY A 203 6.17 -26.16 12.87
CA GLY A 203 5.51 -27.36 13.38
C GLY A 203 4.01 -27.22 13.68
N GLN A 204 3.43 -26.04 13.53
CA GLN A 204 1.98 -25.89 13.67
C GLN A 204 1.24 -26.59 12.52
N PRO A 205 0.06 -27.18 12.76
CA PRO A 205 -0.75 -27.78 11.70
C PRO A 205 -1.15 -26.76 10.63
N ALA A 206 -1.01 -27.13 9.36
CA ALA A 206 -1.32 -26.24 8.26
C ALA A 206 -2.30 -26.86 7.21
N GLU A 207 -2.74 -28.09 7.39
CA GLU A 207 -3.54 -28.82 6.41
C GLU A 207 -4.84 -28.08 6.02
N HIS A 208 -5.44 -27.38 7.00
CA HIS A 208 -6.64 -26.55 6.81
C HIS A 208 -6.41 -25.34 5.87
N LEU A 209 -5.17 -25.05 5.50
CA LEU A 209 -4.80 -23.96 4.59
C LEU A 209 -4.52 -24.42 3.15
N ARG A 210 -4.84 -25.68 2.82
CA ARG A 210 -4.61 -26.27 1.49
C ARG A 210 -5.24 -25.44 0.36
N ASP A 211 -6.43 -24.90 0.57
CA ASP A 211 -7.16 -24.12 -0.44
C ASP A 211 -6.42 -22.84 -0.85
N TYR A 212 -5.60 -22.29 0.04
CA TYR A 212 -4.73 -21.15 -0.28
C TYR A 212 -3.63 -21.49 -1.29
N GLY A 213 -3.39 -22.77 -1.58
CA GLY A 213 -2.57 -23.19 -2.71
C GLY A 213 -3.09 -22.76 -4.09
N ARG A 214 -4.35 -22.28 -4.16
CA ARG A 214 -4.87 -21.59 -5.35
C ARG A 214 -4.36 -20.15 -5.48
N LEU A 215 -3.87 -19.55 -4.39
CA LEU A 215 -3.36 -18.17 -4.34
C LEU A 215 -1.83 -18.12 -4.16
N PHE A 216 -1.25 -19.09 -3.47
CA PHE A 216 0.17 -19.14 -3.15
C PHE A 216 0.84 -20.40 -3.68
N THR A 217 2.16 -20.34 -3.81
CA THR A 217 3.01 -21.48 -4.15
C THR A 217 3.89 -21.86 -2.97
N ALA A 218 4.48 -23.05 -3.00
CA ALA A 218 5.48 -23.44 -2.02
C ALA A 218 6.67 -22.46 -1.94
N ALA A 219 6.98 -21.77 -3.05
CA ALA A 219 8.05 -20.79 -3.13
C ALA A 219 7.73 -19.45 -2.43
N ASP A 220 6.44 -19.14 -2.21
CA ASP A 220 6.00 -17.91 -1.55
C ASP A 220 6.17 -18.00 -0.02
N ALA A 221 6.09 -19.23 0.55
CA ALA A 221 6.35 -19.48 1.96
C ALA A 221 7.87 -19.63 2.25
N PRO A 222 8.35 -19.16 3.41
CA PRO A 222 9.74 -19.32 3.78
C PRO A 222 10.11 -20.81 3.96
N PRO A 223 11.41 -21.17 3.78
CA PRO A 223 11.87 -22.55 3.93
C PRO A 223 11.59 -23.16 5.33
N ASP A 224 11.52 -22.32 6.35
CA ASP A 224 11.29 -22.70 7.75
C ASP A 224 9.84 -23.14 8.05
N LEU A 225 8.94 -23.03 7.07
CA LEU A 225 7.56 -23.52 7.15
C LEU A 225 7.32 -24.68 6.15
N PRO A 226 8.00 -25.84 6.33
CA PRO A 226 7.87 -26.96 5.41
C PRO A 226 6.45 -27.52 5.34
N GLN A 227 5.64 -27.38 6.40
CA GLN A 227 4.25 -27.82 6.43
C GLN A 227 3.36 -27.04 5.43
N LEU A 228 3.56 -25.72 5.27
CA LEU A 228 2.87 -24.94 4.23
C LEU A 228 3.40 -25.30 2.85
N ARG A 229 4.72 -25.39 2.70
CA ARG A 229 5.35 -25.73 1.44
C ARG A 229 4.96 -27.09 0.89
N SER A 230 4.62 -28.05 1.76
CA SER A 230 4.22 -29.42 1.37
C SER A 230 2.78 -29.52 0.87
N ILE A 231 1.91 -28.57 1.24
CA ILE A 231 0.49 -28.59 0.87
C ILE A 231 0.15 -27.66 -0.29
N TRP A 232 1.05 -26.73 -0.63
CA TRP A 232 0.88 -25.81 -1.76
C TRP A 232 1.66 -26.26 -2.99
N PRO A 233 1.22 -25.88 -4.21
CA PRO A 233 1.87 -26.26 -5.46
C PRO A 233 3.36 -25.86 -5.47
N ASP A 234 4.22 -26.77 -5.85
CA ASP A 234 5.65 -26.50 -6.09
C ASP A 234 5.81 -25.87 -7.47
N HIS A 235 5.54 -24.59 -7.56
CA HIS A 235 5.59 -23.83 -8.79
C HIS A 235 6.47 -22.57 -8.61
N PRO A 236 7.60 -22.45 -9.33
CA PRO A 236 8.45 -21.26 -9.22
C PRO A 236 7.76 -20.07 -9.88
N ASN A 237 7.61 -18.97 -9.13
CA ASN A 237 7.12 -17.71 -9.67
C ASN A 237 8.30 -16.85 -10.20
N ALA A 238 8.84 -17.25 -11.37
CA ALA A 238 9.94 -16.53 -11.99
C ALA A 238 9.59 -15.06 -12.33
N GLY A 239 8.33 -14.81 -12.69
CA GLY A 239 7.86 -13.45 -12.96
C GLY A 239 7.88 -12.56 -11.74
N LEU A 240 7.48 -13.04 -10.57
CA LEU A 240 7.56 -12.31 -9.31
C LEU A 240 9.02 -12.04 -8.93
N ARG A 241 9.89 -13.04 -9.09
CA ARG A 241 11.32 -12.86 -8.83
C ARG A 241 11.94 -11.76 -9.68
N LEU A 242 11.67 -11.74 -10.99
CA LEU A 242 12.18 -10.70 -11.90
C LEU A 242 11.68 -9.31 -11.50
N ARG A 243 10.42 -9.16 -11.09
CA ARG A 243 9.88 -7.89 -10.64
C ARG A 243 10.58 -7.40 -9.37
N TRP A 244 10.86 -8.30 -8.44
CA TRP A 244 11.62 -7.96 -7.24
C TRP A 244 13.07 -7.62 -7.52
N GLU A 245 13.75 -8.28 -8.47
CA GLU A 245 15.12 -7.89 -8.86
C GLU A 245 15.14 -6.45 -9.40
N ILE A 246 14.18 -6.08 -10.27
CA ILE A 246 14.06 -4.70 -10.78
C ILE A 246 13.77 -3.71 -9.64
N ALA A 247 12.87 -4.07 -8.70
CA ALA A 247 12.57 -3.23 -7.55
C ALA A 247 13.80 -3.01 -6.68
N LEU A 248 14.58 -4.05 -6.43
CA LEU A 248 15.79 -4.00 -5.59
C LEU A 248 16.90 -3.16 -6.23
N ASP A 249 17.07 -3.22 -7.54
CA ASP A 249 18.01 -2.35 -8.25
C ASP A 249 17.67 -0.87 -8.04
N GLU A 250 16.39 -0.52 -8.15
CA GLU A 250 15.95 0.86 -7.91
C GLU A 250 16.02 1.24 -6.42
N MET A 251 15.69 0.31 -5.50
CA MET A 251 15.83 0.53 -4.06
C MET A 251 17.27 0.83 -3.67
N GLU A 252 18.22 0.03 -4.13
CA GLU A 252 19.65 0.22 -3.86
C GLU A 252 20.12 1.56 -4.41
N ALA A 253 19.73 1.90 -5.64
CA ALA A 253 20.10 3.17 -6.26
C ALA A 253 19.51 4.38 -5.51
N TYR A 254 18.25 4.31 -5.06
CA TYR A 254 17.61 5.39 -4.32
C TYR A 254 18.17 5.52 -2.89
N LEU A 255 18.31 4.41 -2.17
CA LEU A 255 18.77 4.38 -0.78
C LEU A 255 20.26 4.67 -0.64
N SER A 256 21.03 4.68 -1.74
CA SER A 256 22.42 5.15 -1.73
C SER A 256 22.54 6.68 -1.59
N ILE A 257 21.44 7.41 -1.79
CA ILE A 257 21.40 8.87 -1.66
C ILE A 257 21.10 9.23 -0.20
N PRO A 258 21.83 10.18 0.41
CA PRO A 258 21.52 10.63 1.76
C PRO A 258 20.06 11.08 1.91
N GLN A 259 19.37 10.62 2.96
CA GLN A 259 17.96 10.93 3.18
C GLN A 259 17.69 12.44 3.23
N GLU A 260 18.57 13.20 3.88
CA GLU A 260 18.43 14.65 4.00
C GLU A 260 18.38 15.35 2.63
N GLU A 261 19.13 14.84 1.64
CA GLU A 261 19.15 15.38 0.29
C GLU A 261 17.86 15.05 -0.45
N THR A 262 17.37 13.81 -0.36
CA THR A 262 16.09 13.41 -0.98
C THR A 262 14.92 14.16 -0.36
N ASP A 263 14.90 14.33 0.97
CA ASP A 263 13.86 15.08 1.69
C ASP A 263 13.89 16.57 1.33
N ALA A 264 15.06 17.15 1.19
CA ALA A 264 15.21 18.56 0.78
C ALA A 264 14.67 18.79 -0.64
N LEU A 265 14.96 17.86 -1.56
CA LEU A 265 14.44 17.91 -2.93
C LEU A 265 12.92 17.74 -2.96
N ILE A 266 12.37 16.75 -2.24
CA ILE A 266 10.94 16.50 -2.16
C ILE A 266 10.21 17.75 -1.64
N ARG A 267 10.69 18.34 -0.54
CA ARG A 267 10.13 19.60 -0.02
C ARG A 267 10.22 20.76 -1.01
N ARG A 268 11.30 20.84 -1.81
CA ARG A 268 11.42 21.84 -2.86
C ARG A 268 10.41 21.63 -3.98
N TRP A 269 10.25 20.40 -4.44
CA TRP A 269 9.27 20.01 -5.46
C TRP A 269 7.84 20.29 -5.00
N SER A 270 7.50 19.84 -3.80
CA SER A 270 6.16 20.02 -3.21
C SER A 270 5.76 21.49 -3.16
N ARG A 271 6.67 22.37 -2.69
CA ARG A 271 6.43 23.83 -2.65
C ARG A 271 6.15 24.42 -4.04
N VAL A 272 6.86 23.97 -5.06
CA VAL A 272 6.66 24.46 -6.43
C VAL A 272 5.32 24.02 -6.99
N VAL A 273 4.95 22.75 -6.82
CA VAL A 273 3.68 22.21 -7.29
C VAL A 273 2.50 22.83 -6.52
N ILE A 274 2.56 22.90 -5.21
CA ILE A 274 1.53 23.56 -4.38
C ILE A 274 1.39 25.02 -4.77
N GLY A 275 2.51 25.72 -5.03
CA GLY A 275 2.50 27.10 -5.52
C GLY A 275 1.75 27.25 -6.84
N ARG A 276 1.90 26.29 -7.79
CA ARG A 276 1.14 26.32 -9.05
C ARG A 276 -0.35 26.02 -8.83
N LEU A 277 -0.69 25.05 -7.98
CA LEU A 277 -2.08 24.73 -7.65
C LEU A 277 -2.79 25.95 -7.03
N ALA A 278 -2.12 26.68 -6.16
CA ALA A 278 -2.65 27.87 -5.47
C ALA A 278 -2.89 29.09 -6.41
N LEU A 279 -2.38 29.07 -7.62
CA LEU A 279 -2.64 30.13 -8.63
C LEU A 279 -4.01 30.00 -9.31
N SER A 280 -4.73 28.91 -9.08
CA SER A 280 -6.05 28.67 -9.66
C SER A 280 -7.06 28.32 -8.56
N ASP A 281 -8.23 28.96 -8.62
CA ASP A 281 -9.38 28.68 -7.75
C ASP A 281 -10.07 27.33 -8.05
N ARG A 282 -9.62 26.63 -9.10
CA ARG A 282 -10.11 25.32 -9.48
C ARG A 282 -9.53 24.19 -8.65
N PHE A 283 -8.47 24.44 -7.90
CA PHE A 283 -7.81 23.43 -7.09
C PHE A 283 -8.00 23.71 -5.59
N GLY A 284 -8.42 22.68 -4.86
CA GLY A 284 -8.53 22.73 -3.41
C GLY A 284 -7.62 21.69 -2.77
N MET A 285 -6.86 22.08 -1.75
CA MET A 285 -6.05 21.12 -0.98
C MET A 285 -6.96 20.31 -0.05
N MET A 286 -6.62 19.02 0.15
CA MET A 286 -7.31 18.20 1.16
C MET A 286 -6.93 18.69 2.55
N PRO A 287 -7.91 18.87 3.47
CA PRO A 287 -7.62 19.30 4.84
C PRO A 287 -6.99 18.18 5.69
N ASP A 288 -6.31 18.57 6.76
CA ASP A 288 -5.82 17.70 7.86
C ASP A 288 -5.03 16.47 7.39
N MET A 289 -4.14 16.66 6.42
CA MET A 289 -3.31 15.55 5.93
C MET A 289 -1.99 15.47 6.71
N GLU A 290 -1.89 14.53 7.65
CA GLU A 290 -0.59 14.05 8.11
C GLU A 290 0.00 13.07 7.12
N LEU A 291 0.95 13.55 6.32
CA LEU A 291 1.61 12.74 5.30
C LEU A 291 2.90 12.11 5.85
N THR A 292 3.28 10.97 5.30
CA THR A 292 4.59 10.36 5.60
C THR A 292 5.75 11.20 5.06
N ASN A 293 5.55 11.82 3.89
CA ASN A 293 6.44 12.83 3.31
C ASN A 293 5.68 13.65 2.26
N ASP A 294 6.28 14.74 1.78
CA ASP A 294 5.71 15.67 0.79
C ASP A 294 5.79 15.16 -0.66
N SER A 295 6.07 13.88 -0.87
CA SER A 295 6.19 13.30 -2.22
C SER A 295 4.85 12.92 -2.86
N ILE A 296 3.73 13.09 -2.13
CA ILE A 296 2.37 12.95 -2.64
C ILE A 296 1.60 14.23 -2.34
N ILE A 297 1.01 14.84 -3.35
CA ILE A 297 0.17 16.02 -3.24
C ILE A 297 -1.23 15.64 -3.69
N SER A 298 -2.19 15.71 -2.78
CA SER A 298 -3.60 15.38 -3.01
C SER A 298 -4.43 16.66 -3.07
N PHE A 299 -5.27 16.80 -4.10
CA PHE A 299 -6.06 17.99 -4.31
C PHE A 299 -7.39 17.67 -5.01
N THR A 300 -8.41 18.48 -4.73
CA THR A 300 -9.68 18.46 -5.43
C THR A 300 -9.57 19.28 -6.72
N VAL A 301 -10.45 19.00 -7.69
CA VAL A 301 -10.56 19.76 -8.93
C VAL A 301 -11.99 20.27 -9.05
N SER A 302 -12.15 21.55 -9.43
CA SER A 302 -13.44 22.20 -9.62
C SER A 302 -13.64 22.57 -11.07
N ALA A 303 -14.87 22.39 -11.55
CA ALA A 303 -15.35 22.90 -12.83
C ALA A 303 -16.83 23.26 -12.72
N GLY A 304 -17.31 24.23 -13.51
CA GLY A 304 -18.69 24.67 -13.44
C GLY A 304 -19.12 25.25 -12.08
N GLY A 305 -18.18 25.78 -11.31
CA GLY A 305 -18.43 26.40 -10.00
C GLY A 305 -18.59 25.39 -8.84
N ARG A 306 -18.25 24.11 -9.01
CA ARG A 306 -18.30 23.08 -7.98
C ARG A 306 -17.13 22.11 -8.06
N GLU A 307 -16.84 21.42 -6.95
CA GLU A 307 -15.88 20.29 -6.97
C GLU A 307 -16.42 19.14 -7.82
N LEU A 308 -15.52 18.51 -8.60
CA LEU A 308 -15.83 17.30 -9.36
C LEU A 308 -16.01 16.11 -8.41
N ASP A 309 -16.99 15.29 -8.68
CA ASP A 309 -17.21 14.05 -7.95
C ASP A 309 -16.24 12.94 -8.40
N TYR A 310 -16.38 11.75 -7.80
CA TYR A 310 -15.50 10.63 -8.09
C TYR A 310 -15.57 10.17 -9.56
N ASP A 311 -16.76 10.09 -10.12
CA ASP A 311 -16.96 9.58 -11.48
C ASP A 311 -16.46 10.59 -12.53
N GLU A 312 -16.62 11.86 -12.24
CA GLU A 312 -16.07 12.96 -13.05
C GLU A 312 -14.53 12.99 -12.97
N LEU A 313 -13.96 12.87 -11.77
CA LEU A 313 -12.52 12.76 -11.61
C LEU A 313 -11.97 11.49 -12.26
N LYS A 314 -12.72 10.39 -12.24
CA LYS A 314 -12.35 9.16 -12.95
C LYS A 314 -12.34 9.35 -14.46
N LYS A 315 -13.35 10.06 -15.01
CA LYS A 315 -13.39 10.43 -16.43
C LYS A 315 -12.19 11.32 -16.80
N LEU A 316 -11.90 12.34 -15.98
CA LEU A 316 -10.74 13.22 -16.16
C LEU A 316 -9.43 12.40 -16.16
N PHE A 317 -9.25 11.56 -15.16
CA PHE A 317 -8.09 10.67 -15.03
C PHE A 317 -7.93 9.75 -16.25
N ASP A 318 -8.99 9.07 -16.66
CA ASP A 318 -8.96 8.14 -17.80
C ASP A 318 -8.61 8.87 -19.10
N THR A 319 -9.19 10.04 -19.33
CA THR A 319 -8.89 10.89 -20.49
C THR A 319 -7.41 11.26 -20.57
N LEU A 320 -6.81 11.66 -19.44
CA LEU A 320 -5.41 12.05 -19.36
C LEU A 320 -4.46 10.84 -19.49
N VAL A 321 -4.77 9.73 -18.82
CA VAL A 321 -3.92 8.54 -18.81
C VAL A 321 -3.97 7.76 -20.12
N LEU A 322 -5.13 7.72 -20.78
CA LEU A 322 -5.27 7.08 -22.09
C LEU A 322 -4.68 7.91 -23.24
N GLY A 323 -4.51 9.22 -23.03
CA GLY A 323 -3.95 10.12 -24.03
C GLY A 323 -4.90 10.43 -25.20
N GLU A 324 -6.21 10.28 -24.98
CA GLU A 324 -7.24 10.40 -26.04
C GLU A 324 -7.73 11.83 -26.27
N HIS A 325 -7.29 12.79 -25.43
CA HIS A 325 -7.80 14.16 -25.51
C HIS A 325 -6.94 15.06 -26.43
N PRO A 326 -7.57 15.92 -27.26
CA PRO A 326 -6.85 16.84 -28.16
C PRO A 326 -5.87 17.80 -27.47
N SER A 327 -6.14 18.17 -26.20
CA SER A 327 -5.25 19.01 -25.38
C SER A 327 -3.91 18.37 -25.06
N LEU A 328 -3.78 17.07 -25.25
CA LEU A 328 -2.55 16.31 -25.05
C LEU A 328 -1.59 16.37 -26.25
N ASN A 329 -1.79 17.31 -27.19
CA ASN A 329 -0.93 17.48 -28.36
C ASN A 329 0.57 17.43 -27.97
N GLY A 330 1.25 16.34 -28.36
CA GLY A 330 2.66 16.11 -28.07
C GLY A 330 2.92 15.27 -26.81
N TYR A 331 1.92 14.97 -25.98
CA TYR A 331 2.01 14.07 -24.83
C TYR A 331 1.20 12.80 -25.11
N ASN A 332 1.87 11.67 -25.18
CA ASN A 332 1.19 10.41 -25.45
C ASN A 332 0.39 9.89 -24.24
N ARG A 333 0.80 10.22 -23.02
CA ARG A 333 0.14 9.82 -21.75
C ARG A 333 0.62 10.68 -20.59
N VAL A 334 -0.30 10.92 -19.65
CA VAL A 334 -0.01 11.57 -18.36
C VAL A 334 -0.24 10.55 -17.24
N PHE A 335 0.72 10.38 -16.35
CA PHE A 335 0.60 9.46 -15.21
C PHE A 335 0.20 10.25 -13.96
N LEU A 336 -0.97 9.93 -13.44
CA LEU A 336 -1.56 10.52 -12.23
C LEU A 336 -1.87 9.43 -11.22
N GLY A 337 -2.02 9.80 -9.95
CA GLY A 337 -2.65 8.93 -8.96
C GLY A 337 -4.14 8.79 -9.24
N GLN A 338 -4.66 7.55 -9.21
CA GLN A 338 -6.11 7.31 -9.38
C GLN A 338 -6.92 8.15 -8.38
N PRO A 339 -8.14 8.58 -8.74
CA PRO A 339 -9.04 9.26 -7.83
C PRO A 339 -9.28 8.43 -6.56
N VAL A 340 -9.46 9.14 -5.45
CA VAL A 340 -9.81 8.56 -4.14
C VAL A 340 -11.07 9.25 -3.66
N ARG A 341 -11.99 8.49 -3.07
CA ARG A 341 -13.24 9.01 -2.48
C ARG A 341 -13.16 8.94 -0.96
N TYR A 342 -13.52 10.04 -0.31
CA TYR A 342 -13.77 10.12 1.12
C TYR A 342 -15.16 10.73 1.35
N GLY A 343 -16.10 9.91 1.74
CA GLY A 343 -17.48 10.36 1.90
C GLY A 343 -18.02 11.00 0.61
N GLN A 344 -18.31 12.28 0.66
CA GLN A 344 -18.83 13.06 -0.49
C GLN A 344 -17.73 13.79 -1.27
N ARG A 345 -16.50 13.83 -0.77
CA ARG A 345 -15.38 14.51 -1.48
C ARG A 345 -14.52 13.49 -2.20
N SER A 346 -13.96 13.95 -3.30
CA SER A 346 -13.04 13.13 -4.10
C SER A 346 -11.86 13.99 -4.54
N PHE A 347 -10.70 13.35 -4.71
CA PHE A 347 -9.49 14.04 -5.09
C PHE A 347 -8.59 13.19 -5.98
N ILE A 348 -7.68 13.83 -6.68
CA ILE A 348 -6.60 13.21 -7.44
C ILE A 348 -5.25 13.55 -6.82
N ARG A 349 -4.17 12.94 -7.33
CA ARG A 349 -2.84 13.07 -6.73
C ARG A 349 -1.75 13.21 -7.77
N LEU A 350 -0.78 14.07 -7.46
CA LEU A 350 0.55 14.04 -8.05
C LEU A 350 1.51 13.38 -7.07
N ALA A 351 2.39 12.50 -7.56
CA ALA A 351 3.32 11.78 -6.71
C ALA A 351 4.65 11.57 -7.42
N LEU A 352 5.75 11.85 -6.71
CA LEU A 352 7.08 11.47 -7.16
C LEU A 352 7.33 9.98 -6.86
N GLY A 353 7.92 9.27 -7.82
CA GLY A 353 8.56 7.97 -7.59
C GLY A 353 10.07 8.14 -7.34
N SER A 354 10.72 7.08 -6.87
CA SER A 354 12.17 7.08 -6.58
C SER A 354 13.01 7.47 -7.80
N TYR A 355 12.69 6.91 -8.95
CA TYR A 355 13.38 7.25 -10.21
C TYR A 355 13.24 8.73 -10.57
N SER A 356 12.02 9.31 -10.40
CA SER A 356 11.79 10.73 -10.66
C SER A 356 12.61 11.60 -9.71
N ILE A 357 12.68 11.23 -8.42
CA ILE A 357 13.51 11.93 -7.44
C ILE A 357 14.98 11.90 -7.86
N ARG A 358 15.50 10.72 -8.21
CA ARG A 358 16.90 10.57 -8.66
C ARG A 358 17.19 11.41 -9.90
N LYS A 359 16.26 11.47 -10.86
CA LYS A 359 16.38 12.32 -12.05
C LYS A 359 16.42 13.82 -11.73
N LEU A 360 15.57 14.27 -10.80
CA LEU A 360 15.56 15.66 -10.36
C LEU A 360 16.82 16.04 -9.55
N MET A 361 17.58 15.05 -9.04
CA MET A 361 18.84 15.25 -8.31
C MET A 361 20.09 15.27 -9.23
N GLU A 362 19.96 14.89 -10.49
CA GLU A 362 21.09 14.98 -11.44
C GLU A 362 21.59 16.43 -11.54
N PRO A 363 22.86 16.66 -11.84
CA PRO A 363 23.39 18.02 -12.05
C PRO A 363 22.54 18.79 -13.07
N ASN A 364 21.98 19.92 -12.66
CA ASN A 364 20.98 20.70 -13.41
C ASN A 364 19.64 19.95 -13.67
N GLY A 365 19.39 18.85 -12.95
CA GLY A 365 18.20 18.02 -13.14
C GLY A 365 16.93 18.54 -12.47
N PHE A 366 17.00 19.50 -11.53
CA PHE A 366 15.80 20.06 -10.91
C PHE A 366 15.03 20.94 -11.89
N ASP A 367 14.16 20.28 -12.65
CA ASP A 367 13.22 20.93 -13.54
C ASP A 367 11.82 20.32 -13.32
N PRO A 368 10.96 20.95 -12.51
CA PRO A 368 9.59 20.49 -12.27
C PRO A 368 8.62 20.88 -13.42
N TYR A 369 9.13 21.38 -14.54
CA TYR A 369 8.31 21.88 -15.65
C TYR A 369 7.28 20.86 -16.12
N ASN A 370 7.67 19.58 -16.22
CA ASN A 370 6.76 18.53 -16.64
C ASN A 370 5.61 18.34 -15.63
N ASP A 371 5.87 18.42 -14.32
CA ASP A 371 4.85 18.29 -13.29
C ASP A 371 3.93 19.51 -13.26
N LEU A 372 4.46 20.71 -13.45
CA LEU A 372 3.66 21.94 -13.60
C LEU A 372 2.78 21.89 -14.85
N HIS A 373 3.33 21.38 -15.94
CA HIS A 373 2.57 21.18 -17.17
C HIS A 373 1.43 20.16 -17.00
N VAL A 374 1.65 19.12 -16.20
CA VAL A 374 0.58 18.17 -15.85
C VAL A 374 -0.55 18.88 -15.09
N VAL A 375 -0.26 19.81 -14.17
CA VAL A 375 -1.27 20.64 -13.50
C VAL A 375 -2.05 21.47 -14.51
N ASP A 376 -1.35 22.09 -15.48
CA ASP A 376 -2.01 22.86 -16.55
C ASP A 376 -2.93 21.99 -17.44
N LEU A 377 -2.51 20.76 -17.73
CA LEU A 377 -3.32 19.79 -18.48
C LEU A 377 -4.58 19.37 -17.70
N ILE A 378 -4.44 19.10 -16.40
CA ILE A 378 -5.59 18.76 -15.53
C ILE A 378 -6.62 19.89 -15.56
N GLU A 379 -6.18 21.13 -15.36
CA GLU A 379 -7.05 22.31 -15.36
C GLU A 379 -7.78 22.48 -16.68
N ARG A 380 -7.04 22.45 -17.79
CA ARG A 380 -7.59 22.60 -19.14
C ARG A 380 -8.59 21.49 -19.49
N THR A 381 -8.21 20.24 -19.21
CA THR A 381 -9.08 19.08 -19.51
C THR A 381 -10.36 19.10 -18.67
N ALA A 382 -10.28 19.56 -17.42
CA ALA A 382 -11.47 19.72 -16.58
C ALA A 382 -12.44 20.75 -17.16
N ILE A 383 -11.94 21.89 -17.65
CA ILE A 383 -12.76 22.92 -18.31
C ILE A 383 -13.43 22.34 -19.58
N GLU A 384 -12.66 21.69 -20.44
CA GLU A 384 -13.14 21.12 -21.70
C GLU A 384 -14.18 20.00 -21.51
N LEU A 385 -14.06 19.18 -20.46
CA LEU A 385 -14.98 18.07 -20.20
C LEU A 385 -16.27 18.50 -19.48
N PHE A 386 -16.24 19.57 -18.68
CA PHE A 386 -17.32 19.85 -17.72
C PHE A 386 -17.87 21.30 -17.79
N GLU A 387 -17.31 22.19 -18.64
CA GLU A 387 -17.78 23.55 -18.80
C GLU A 387 -18.15 23.89 -20.27
N SER A 388 -17.98 22.95 -21.20
CA SER A 388 -18.32 23.12 -22.62
C SER A 388 -19.79 22.86 -22.90
#